data_28b46ba5d55238dd593e80fde4f22b6b
#
_entry.id   28b46ba5d55238dd593e80fde4f22b6b
#
_cell.length_a   1.000
_cell.length_b   1.000
_cell.length_c   1.000
_cell.angle_alpha   90.00
_cell.angle_beta   90.00
_cell.angle_gamma   90.00
#
_symmetry.space_group_name_H-M   'P 1'
#
loop_
_entity.id
_entity.type
_entity.pdbx_description
1 polymer ?
#
loop_
_entity_poly.entity_id
_entity_poly.type
_entity_poly.pdbx_seq_one_letter_code
_entity_poly.pdbx_strand_id
1 'polypeptide(L)'
;MKSYMNTKTIKNEKFIFYLISGAMLTYVWWILYGMLPELSSWVTYRLLNVAENSHLGKAVEFFLYDTPKVMMLLFLVVFGVGIIRSFFTPEKTRAVLSGRSEFAGNVLAALLGIVTPFCSCSAVPLFIGFVTAGVPLGVTFSFLIAAPMVNEIALGLLYALLGWKVAAIYLGTGLSIAILAGWVIGRLKLENGVEDWVMDTHAGPHAIPDEKRSWSDRIIYGWDAVKEIIGRVWLYVILGIGVGAVIHGYVPENLMASIMGKSAWWSVPLAVIIGVPMYSNAAGIIPVVEALIGKGAALGTVLAFMMSVIALSLPEMVILRKVLKPRLIAVFIAIVTCGILIVGYIFNVII
;
A
#
# COMPACT_ATOMS: atom_id res chain seq x y z
N MET A 1 -16.77 -49.24 -3.95
CA MET A 1 -16.19 -48.76 -2.71
C MET A 1 -14.69 -48.52 -2.79
N LYS A 2 -13.87 -49.38 -3.36
CA LYS A 2 -12.40 -49.19 -3.56
C LYS A 2 -12.00 -47.96 -4.44
N SER A 3 -12.79 -47.64 -5.49
CA SER A 3 -12.47 -46.50 -6.37
C SER A 3 -12.65 -45.13 -5.70
N TYR A 4 -13.58 -45.00 -4.75
CA TYR A 4 -13.88 -43.77 -4.03
C TYR A 4 -12.83 -43.47 -2.94
N MET A 5 -12.24 -44.52 -2.34
CA MET A 5 -11.14 -44.37 -1.37
C MET A 5 -9.84 -43.91 -2.05
N ASN A 6 -9.55 -44.37 -3.25
CA ASN A 6 -8.33 -44.05 -3.98
C ASN A 6 -8.30 -42.59 -4.44
N THR A 7 -9.44 -42.03 -4.86
CA THR A 7 -9.54 -40.62 -5.26
C THR A 7 -9.39 -39.63 -4.06
N LYS A 8 -9.85 -40.01 -2.86
CA LYS A 8 -9.73 -39.20 -1.66
C LYS A 8 -8.29 -39.17 -1.14
N THR A 9 -7.58 -40.28 -1.23
CA THR A 9 -6.15 -40.39 -0.81
C THR A 9 -5.25 -39.59 -1.75
N ILE A 10 -5.42 -39.68 -3.06
CA ILE A 10 -4.66 -38.91 -4.07
C ILE A 10 -4.92 -37.40 -3.92
N LYS A 11 -6.13 -36.99 -3.55
CA LYS A 11 -6.47 -35.58 -3.31
C LYS A 11 -5.80 -35.02 -2.05
N ASN A 12 -5.68 -35.84 -1.00
CA ASN A 12 -4.99 -35.49 0.24
C ASN A 12 -3.48 -35.43 0.04
N GLU A 13 -2.87 -36.32 -0.69
CA GLU A 13 -1.42 -36.29 -0.98
C GLU A 13 -1.01 -35.05 -1.77
N LYS A 14 -1.78 -34.67 -2.78
CA LYS A 14 -1.55 -33.42 -3.53
C LYS A 14 -1.73 -32.18 -2.67
N PHE A 15 -2.71 -32.17 -1.78
CA PHE A 15 -2.94 -31.06 -0.87
C PHE A 15 -1.78 -30.91 0.14
N ILE A 16 -1.30 -32.00 0.72
CA ILE A 16 -0.13 -32.02 1.62
C ILE A 16 1.13 -31.54 0.87
N PHE A 17 1.33 -31.99 -0.36
CA PHE A 17 2.45 -31.53 -1.18
C PHE A 17 2.41 -30.00 -1.42
N TYR A 18 1.25 -29.43 -1.74
CA TYR A 18 1.11 -27.97 -1.90
C TYR A 18 1.34 -27.21 -0.59
N LEU A 19 0.90 -27.77 0.55
CA LEU A 19 1.14 -27.19 1.87
C LEU A 19 2.63 -27.17 2.22
N ILE A 20 3.32 -28.28 2.04
CA ILE A 20 4.75 -28.38 2.35
C ILE A 20 5.58 -27.50 1.41
N SER A 21 5.30 -27.54 0.10
CA SER A 21 6.02 -26.67 -0.85
C SER A 21 5.74 -25.19 -0.62
N GLY A 22 4.50 -24.83 -0.26
CA GLY A 22 4.15 -23.47 0.13
C GLY A 22 4.89 -23.00 1.39
N ALA A 23 4.92 -23.84 2.44
CA ALA A 23 5.64 -23.53 3.67
C ALA A 23 7.16 -23.38 3.41
N MET A 24 7.73 -24.26 2.59
CA MET A 24 9.15 -24.19 2.23
C MET A 24 9.47 -22.93 1.43
N LEU A 25 8.63 -22.57 0.46
CA LEU A 25 8.80 -21.33 -0.31
C LEU A 25 8.66 -20.08 0.57
N THR A 26 7.71 -20.07 1.51
CA THR A 26 7.53 -18.96 2.47
C THR A 26 8.74 -18.85 3.40
N TYR A 27 9.31 -19.97 3.83
CA TYR A 27 10.51 -19.99 4.67
C TYR A 27 11.73 -19.46 3.91
N VAL A 28 11.94 -19.88 2.66
CA VAL A 28 13.02 -19.35 1.79
C VAL A 28 12.83 -17.86 1.56
N TRP A 29 11.58 -17.44 1.27
CA TRP A 29 11.25 -16.03 1.12
C TRP A 29 11.59 -15.22 2.38
N TRP A 30 11.27 -15.73 3.56
CA TRP A 30 11.54 -15.07 4.84
C TRP A 30 13.05 -14.93 5.11
N ILE A 31 13.84 -15.96 4.80
CA ILE A 31 15.31 -15.89 4.90
C ILE A 31 15.86 -14.83 3.94
N LEU A 32 15.47 -14.88 2.67
CA LEU A 32 15.93 -13.91 1.67
C LEU A 32 15.57 -12.48 2.08
N TYR A 33 14.34 -12.27 2.56
CA TYR A 33 13.88 -10.97 3.05
C TYR A 33 14.71 -10.48 4.24
N GLY A 34 15.06 -11.36 5.17
CA GLY A 34 15.89 -11.04 6.34
C GLY A 34 17.35 -10.73 5.99
N MET A 35 17.87 -11.29 4.91
CA MET A 35 19.24 -11.06 4.46
C MET A 35 19.42 -9.76 3.63
N LEU A 36 18.34 -9.13 3.19
CA LEU A 36 18.42 -7.93 2.34
C LEU A 36 19.24 -6.78 2.94
N PRO A 37 19.13 -6.42 4.24
CA PRO A 37 19.92 -5.34 4.81
C PRO A 37 21.42 -5.60 4.72
N GLU A 38 21.86 -6.79 5.12
CA GLU A 38 23.28 -7.17 5.09
C GLU A 38 23.81 -7.26 3.66
N LEU A 39 23.01 -7.82 2.75
CA LEU A 39 23.35 -7.94 1.34
C LEU A 39 23.49 -6.58 0.66
N SER A 40 22.57 -5.64 0.92
CA SER A 40 22.63 -4.31 0.34
C SER A 40 23.85 -3.53 0.84
N SER A 41 24.15 -3.57 2.13
CA SER A 41 25.35 -2.97 2.69
C SER A 41 26.63 -3.61 2.13
N TRP A 42 26.68 -4.93 2.06
CA TRP A 42 27.83 -5.65 1.51
C TRP A 42 28.08 -5.29 0.04
N VAL A 43 27.03 -5.27 -0.78
CA VAL A 43 27.12 -4.89 -2.21
C VAL A 43 27.59 -3.44 -2.35
N THR A 44 27.00 -2.51 -1.60
CA THR A 44 27.31 -1.09 -1.72
C THR A 44 28.74 -0.77 -1.29
N TYR A 45 29.15 -1.25 -0.12
CA TYR A 45 30.40 -0.81 0.49
C TYR A 45 31.59 -1.70 0.16
N ARG A 46 31.39 -3.01 -0.02
CA ARG A 46 32.48 -3.92 -0.35
C ARG A 46 32.60 -4.24 -1.84
N LEU A 47 31.51 -4.46 -2.54
CA LEU A 47 31.55 -4.82 -3.96
C LEU A 47 31.70 -3.58 -4.86
N LEU A 48 30.89 -2.54 -4.64
CA LEU A 48 30.94 -1.29 -5.40
C LEU A 48 31.98 -0.30 -4.85
N ASN A 49 32.56 -0.60 -3.68
CA ASN A 49 33.62 0.18 -3.03
C ASN A 49 33.26 1.66 -2.83
N VAL A 50 31.98 1.94 -2.53
CA VAL A 50 31.47 3.29 -2.25
C VAL A 50 31.76 3.64 -0.80
N ALA A 51 32.15 4.88 -0.51
CA ALA A 51 32.46 5.32 0.85
C ALA A 51 31.20 5.30 1.75
N GLU A 52 31.30 4.68 2.95
CA GLU A 52 30.18 4.46 3.89
C GLU A 52 29.46 5.74 4.31
N ASN A 53 30.16 6.87 4.40
CA ASN A 53 29.60 8.15 4.81
C ASN A 53 29.22 9.08 3.64
N SER A 54 29.27 8.60 2.40
CA SER A 54 28.92 9.40 1.24
C SER A 54 27.39 9.44 1.02
N HIS A 55 26.91 10.57 0.52
CA HIS A 55 25.53 10.71 0.07
C HIS A 55 25.14 9.66 -0.97
N LEU A 56 26.07 9.37 -1.89
CA LEU A 56 25.91 8.34 -2.91
C LEU A 56 25.81 6.94 -2.30
N GLY A 57 26.65 6.63 -1.29
CA GLY A 57 26.62 5.33 -0.60
C GLY A 57 25.26 5.05 0.02
N LYS A 58 24.72 6.02 0.77
CA LYS A 58 23.39 5.92 1.38
C LYS A 58 22.27 5.78 0.33
N ALA A 59 22.33 6.51 -0.77
CA ALA A 59 21.36 6.40 -1.85
C ALA A 59 21.39 5.02 -2.53
N VAL A 60 22.59 4.50 -2.83
CA VAL A 60 22.77 3.19 -3.47
C VAL A 60 22.35 2.07 -2.53
N GLU A 61 22.74 2.12 -1.26
CA GLU A 61 22.34 1.13 -0.25
C GLU A 61 20.81 1.08 -0.10
N PHE A 62 20.17 2.25 0.02
CA PHE A 62 18.71 2.36 0.08
C PHE A 62 18.05 1.75 -1.16
N PHE A 63 18.54 2.08 -2.36
CA PHE A 63 18.01 1.53 -3.60
C PHE A 63 18.13 0.01 -3.68
N LEU A 64 19.30 -0.53 -3.34
CA LEU A 64 19.58 -1.97 -3.37
C LEU A 64 18.81 -2.73 -2.28
N TYR A 65 18.50 -2.09 -1.18
CA TYR A 65 17.68 -2.66 -0.11
C TYR A 65 16.19 -2.62 -0.44
N ASP A 66 15.67 -1.44 -0.78
CA ASP A 66 14.23 -1.22 -0.85
C ASP A 66 13.61 -1.77 -2.15
N THR A 67 14.35 -1.77 -3.26
CA THR A 67 13.86 -2.32 -4.54
C THR A 67 13.49 -3.80 -4.45
N PRO A 68 14.38 -4.73 -4.06
CA PRO A 68 14.01 -6.14 -3.94
C PRO A 68 12.99 -6.38 -2.82
N LYS A 69 13.07 -5.63 -1.72
CA LYS A 69 12.11 -5.71 -0.62
C LYS A 69 10.68 -5.42 -1.08
N VAL A 70 10.47 -4.30 -1.78
CA VAL A 70 9.15 -3.92 -2.31
C VAL A 70 8.68 -4.91 -3.35
N MET A 71 9.56 -5.38 -4.25
CA MET A 71 9.20 -6.38 -5.27
C MET A 71 8.81 -7.72 -4.65
N MET A 72 9.50 -8.17 -3.60
CA MET A 72 9.16 -9.39 -2.87
C MET A 72 7.82 -9.28 -2.14
N LEU A 73 7.55 -8.14 -1.50
CA LEU A 73 6.27 -7.88 -0.83
C LEU A 73 5.14 -7.78 -1.86
N LEU A 74 5.34 -7.07 -2.95
CA LEU A 74 4.36 -6.94 -4.03
C LEU A 74 4.01 -8.31 -4.62
N PHE A 75 5.02 -9.15 -4.87
CA PHE A 75 4.82 -10.53 -5.32
C PHE A 75 3.94 -11.33 -4.35
N LEU A 76 4.28 -11.33 -3.07
CA LEU A 76 3.56 -12.10 -2.05
C LEU A 76 2.10 -11.65 -1.93
N VAL A 77 1.88 -10.33 -1.89
CA VAL A 77 0.54 -9.77 -1.73
C VAL A 77 -0.31 -10.00 -2.99
N VAL A 78 0.23 -9.71 -4.18
CA VAL A 78 -0.51 -9.94 -5.44
C VAL A 78 -0.87 -11.41 -5.61
N PHE A 79 0.04 -12.31 -5.28
CA PHE A 79 -0.20 -13.74 -5.32
C PHE A 79 -1.30 -14.16 -4.34
N GLY A 80 -1.19 -13.72 -3.07
CA GLY A 80 -2.17 -14.02 -2.04
C GLY A 80 -3.56 -13.45 -2.36
N VAL A 81 -3.63 -12.19 -2.79
CA VAL A 81 -4.87 -11.55 -3.24
C VAL A 81 -5.46 -12.25 -4.46
N GLY A 82 -4.63 -12.67 -5.42
CA GLY A 82 -5.04 -13.45 -6.57
C GLY A 82 -5.73 -14.75 -6.15
N ILE A 83 -5.14 -15.50 -5.20
CA ILE A 83 -5.77 -16.70 -4.63
C ILE A 83 -7.08 -16.35 -3.92
N ILE A 84 -7.11 -15.34 -3.06
CA ILE A 84 -8.33 -14.91 -2.34
C ILE A 84 -9.44 -14.54 -3.34
N ARG A 85 -9.13 -13.77 -4.37
CA ARG A 85 -10.09 -13.42 -5.45
C ARG A 85 -10.66 -14.63 -6.16
N SER A 86 -9.92 -15.72 -6.27
CA SER A 86 -10.41 -16.95 -6.88
C SER A 86 -11.58 -17.60 -6.12
N PHE A 87 -11.84 -17.18 -4.87
CA PHE A 87 -12.98 -17.63 -4.04
C PHE A 87 -14.22 -16.75 -4.17
N PHE A 88 -14.07 -15.54 -4.73
CA PHE A 88 -15.16 -14.59 -4.85
C PHE A 88 -15.60 -14.49 -6.31
N THR A 89 -16.87 -14.79 -6.59
CA THR A 89 -17.45 -14.49 -7.89
C THR A 89 -18.05 -13.09 -7.89
N PRO A 90 -18.05 -12.38 -9.03
CA PRO A 90 -18.68 -11.07 -9.17
C PRO A 90 -20.17 -11.06 -8.71
N GLU A 91 -20.88 -12.16 -8.96
CA GLU A 91 -22.29 -12.33 -8.59
C GLU A 91 -22.48 -12.37 -7.07
N LYS A 92 -21.64 -13.15 -6.34
CA LYS A 92 -21.69 -13.21 -4.87
C LYS A 92 -21.33 -11.88 -4.25
N THR A 93 -20.32 -11.20 -4.78
CA THR A 93 -19.88 -9.87 -4.30
C THR A 93 -20.99 -8.84 -4.52
N ARG A 94 -21.62 -8.81 -5.70
CA ARG A 94 -22.78 -7.97 -5.97
C ARG A 94 -23.93 -8.28 -5.01
N ALA A 95 -24.28 -9.55 -4.80
CA ALA A 95 -25.38 -9.94 -3.92
C ALA A 95 -25.17 -9.48 -2.47
N VAL A 96 -23.94 -9.50 -1.96
CA VAL A 96 -23.59 -9.02 -0.61
C VAL A 96 -23.64 -7.50 -0.49
N LEU A 97 -23.30 -6.77 -1.57
CA LEU A 97 -23.20 -5.32 -1.58
C LEU A 97 -24.49 -4.63 -2.04
N SER A 98 -25.30 -5.27 -2.89
CA SER A 98 -26.54 -4.69 -3.44
C SER A 98 -27.65 -4.43 -2.41
N GLY A 99 -27.53 -4.98 -1.20
CA GLY A 99 -28.50 -4.79 -0.11
C GLY A 99 -28.10 -3.76 0.94
N ARG A 100 -26.93 -3.12 0.85
CA ARG A 100 -26.41 -2.17 1.84
C ARG A 100 -26.39 -0.74 1.29
N SER A 101 -26.59 0.25 2.17
CA SER A 101 -26.41 1.65 1.79
C SER A 101 -24.94 1.88 1.40
N GLU A 102 -24.70 2.69 0.36
CA GLU A 102 -23.36 3.05 -0.12
C GLU A 102 -22.47 3.57 1.02
N PHE A 103 -23.05 4.34 1.95
CA PHE A 103 -22.35 4.83 3.14
C PHE A 103 -21.85 3.70 4.05
N ALA A 104 -22.66 2.68 4.31
CA ALA A 104 -22.24 1.52 5.09
C ALA A 104 -21.10 0.75 4.39
N GLY A 105 -21.13 0.69 3.06
CA GLY A 105 -20.04 0.15 2.24
C GLY A 105 -18.74 0.93 2.43
N ASN A 106 -18.80 2.26 2.40
CA ASN A 106 -17.62 3.13 2.61
C ASN A 106 -17.01 2.94 4.00
N VAL A 107 -17.84 2.85 5.05
CA VAL A 107 -17.36 2.61 6.42
C VAL A 107 -16.66 1.25 6.53
N LEU A 108 -17.29 0.19 6.02
CA LEU A 108 -16.72 -1.16 6.07
C LEU A 108 -15.41 -1.26 5.26
N ALA A 109 -15.36 -0.64 4.09
CA ALA A 109 -14.17 -0.62 3.26
C ALA A 109 -13.03 0.16 3.90
N ALA A 110 -13.31 1.30 4.54
CA ALA A 110 -12.32 2.08 5.28
C ALA A 110 -11.78 1.30 6.49
N LEU A 111 -12.65 0.64 7.27
CA LEU A 111 -12.24 -0.23 8.37
C LEU A 111 -11.39 -1.41 7.89
N LEU A 112 -11.75 -2.01 6.75
CA LEU A 112 -10.95 -3.06 6.13
C LEU A 112 -9.56 -2.55 5.74
N GLY A 113 -9.47 -1.33 5.19
CA GLY A 113 -8.20 -0.69 4.85
C GLY A 113 -7.26 -0.51 6.04
N ILE A 114 -7.82 -0.17 7.22
CA ILE A 114 -7.03 0.02 8.45
C ILE A 114 -6.54 -1.32 9.02
N VAL A 115 -7.40 -2.34 9.02
CA VAL A 115 -7.06 -3.66 9.61
C VAL A 115 -6.08 -4.45 8.73
N THR A 116 -6.01 -4.11 7.44
CA THR A 116 -5.11 -4.79 6.51
C THR A 116 -3.76 -4.06 6.47
N PRO A 117 -2.65 -4.70 6.89
CA PRO A 117 -1.32 -4.09 6.93
C PRO A 117 -0.74 -3.97 5.51
N PHE A 118 -1.45 -3.26 4.64
CA PHE A 118 -1.05 -3.12 3.25
C PHE A 118 -0.35 -1.77 3.02
N CYS A 119 0.85 -1.85 2.44
CA CYS A 119 1.43 -0.69 1.80
C CYS A 119 0.58 -0.29 0.57
N SER A 120 0.70 0.93 0.12
CA SER A 120 0.02 1.43 -1.08
C SER A 120 0.20 0.51 -2.30
N CYS A 121 1.39 -0.07 -2.48
CA CYS A 121 1.67 -1.02 -3.56
C CYS A 121 0.79 -2.27 -3.53
N SER A 122 0.40 -2.72 -2.33
CA SER A 122 -0.47 -3.90 -2.15
C SER A 122 -1.96 -3.54 -2.11
N ALA A 123 -2.30 -2.30 -1.79
CA ALA A 123 -3.68 -1.80 -1.85
C ALA A 123 -4.20 -1.72 -3.30
N VAL A 124 -3.32 -1.41 -4.28
CA VAL A 124 -3.71 -1.31 -5.70
C VAL A 124 -4.25 -2.63 -6.29
N PRO A 125 -3.62 -3.81 -6.10
CA PRO A 125 -4.19 -5.09 -6.54
C PRO A 125 -5.56 -5.40 -5.93
N LEU A 126 -5.76 -5.06 -4.66
CA LEU A 126 -7.07 -5.19 -4.00
C LEU A 126 -8.09 -4.21 -4.58
N PHE A 127 -7.67 -2.97 -4.82
CA PHE A 127 -8.48 -1.97 -5.52
C PHE A 127 -8.96 -2.50 -6.87
N ILE A 128 -8.06 -3.01 -7.70
CA ILE A 128 -8.42 -3.65 -8.98
C ILE A 128 -9.42 -4.79 -8.72
N GLY A 129 -9.16 -5.61 -7.69
CA GLY A 129 -10.04 -6.69 -7.28
C GLY A 129 -11.45 -6.25 -6.97
N PHE A 130 -11.61 -5.19 -6.21
CA PHE A 130 -12.92 -4.65 -5.85
C PHE A 130 -13.63 -4.04 -7.06
N VAL A 131 -12.93 -3.24 -7.87
CA VAL A 131 -13.48 -2.66 -9.09
C VAL A 131 -13.94 -3.75 -10.04
N THR A 132 -13.11 -4.75 -10.31
CA THR A 132 -13.47 -5.88 -11.18
C THR A 132 -14.58 -6.77 -10.60
N ALA A 133 -14.74 -6.83 -9.28
CA ALA A 133 -15.87 -7.50 -8.62
C ALA A 133 -17.19 -6.68 -8.68
N GLY A 134 -17.15 -5.46 -9.24
CA GLY A 134 -18.32 -4.58 -9.34
C GLY A 134 -18.68 -3.85 -8.05
N VAL A 135 -17.71 -3.71 -7.13
CA VAL A 135 -17.86 -2.87 -5.94
C VAL A 135 -17.94 -1.41 -6.37
N PRO A 136 -18.85 -0.58 -5.82
CA PRO A 136 -18.95 0.83 -6.16
C PRO A 136 -17.62 1.56 -5.99
N LEU A 137 -17.30 2.45 -6.93
CA LEU A 137 -16.02 3.15 -6.97
C LEU A 137 -15.73 3.92 -5.68
N GLY A 138 -16.73 4.58 -5.11
CA GLY A 138 -16.60 5.31 -3.84
C GLY A 138 -16.18 4.41 -2.68
N VAL A 139 -16.78 3.22 -2.57
CA VAL A 139 -16.44 2.21 -1.55
C VAL A 139 -15.00 1.74 -1.72
N THR A 140 -14.60 1.49 -2.96
CA THR A 140 -13.24 1.05 -3.29
C THR A 140 -12.21 2.14 -2.96
N PHE A 141 -12.54 3.41 -3.19
CA PHE A 141 -11.67 4.53 -2.82
C PHE A 141 -11.61 4.76 -1.30
N SER A 142 -12.68 4.50 -0.55
CA SER A 142 -12.59 4.53 0.93
C SER A 142 -11.54 3.55 1.44
N PHE A 143 -11.47 2.35 0.88
CA PHE A 143 -10.42 1.38 1.18
C PHE A 143 -9.02 1.89 0.78
N LEU A 144 -8.87 2.36 -0.47
CA LEU A 144 -7.60 2.80 -1.03
C LEU A 144 -7.01 3.99 -0.27
N ILE A 145 -7.85 4.87 0.26
CA ILE A 145 -7.43 6.05 1.03
C ILE A 145 -7.15 5.67 2.49
N ALA A 146 -7.99 4.82 3.11
CA ALA A 146 -7.81 4.43 4.50
C ALA A 146 -6.49 3.68 4.75
N ALA A 147 -6.13 2.76 3.86
CA ALA A 147 -4.96 1.90 4.02
C ALA A 147 -3.63 2.70 4.18
N PRO A 148 -3.29 3.67 3.34
CA PRO A 148 -2.09 4.48 3.53
C PRO A 148 -2.24 5.62 4.54
N MET A 149 -3.46 6.15 4.75
CA MET A 149 -3.67 7.27 5.68
C MET A 149 -3.65 6.86 7.15
N VAL A 150 -4.15 5.67 7.47
CA VAL A 150 -4.19 5.16 8.83
C VAL A 150 -3.31 3.91 8.90
N ASN A 151 -2.03 4.16 9.09
CA ASN A 151 -1.05 3.09 9.19
C ASN A 151 -0.96 2.59 10.65
N GLU A 152 -0.98 1.26 10.82
CA GLU A 152 -0.91 0.62 12.14
C GLU A 152 0.41 0.89 12.87
N ILE A 153 1.51 1.05 12.14
CA ILE A 153 2.82 1.34 12.72
C ILE A 153 2.84 2.78 13.27
N ALA A 154 2.31 3.74 12.49
CA ALA A 154 2.15 5.12 12.94
C ALA A 154 1.20 5.21 14.15
N LEU A 155 0.11 4.45 14.13
CA LEU A 155 -0.83 4.37 15.24
C LEU A 155 -0.14 3.83 16.51
N GLY A 156 0.65 2.76 16.37
CA GLY A 156 1.43 2.18 17.46
C GLY A 156 2.48 3.15 18.02
N LEU A 157 3.20 3.87 17.15
CA LEU A 157 4.16 4.89 17.54
C LEU A 157 3.50 6.04 18.31
N LEU A 158 2.40 6.59 17.78
CA LEU A 158 1.65 7.65 18.45
C LEU A 158 1.11 7.21 19.81
N TYR A 159 0.62 5.96 19.88
CA TYR A 159 0.19 5.37 21.15
C TYR A 159 1.33 5.29 22.16
N ALA A 160 2.50 4.80 21.74
CA ALA A 160 3.65 4.62 22.62
C ALA A 160 4.27 5.95 23.07
N LEU A 161 4.37 6.95 22.18
CA LEU A 161 5.03 8.23 22.49
C LEU A 161 4.09 9.25 23.15
N LEU A 162 2.83 9.32 22.73
CA LEU A 162 1.92 10.42 23.05
C LEU A 162 0.62 9.95 23.73
N GLY A 163 0.47 8.64 23.85
CA GLY A 163 -0.65 8.00 24.54
C GLY A 163 -1.91 7.82 23.68
N TRP A 164 -2.91 7.16 24.28
CA TRP A 164 -4.11 6.69 23.58
C TRP A 164 -4.97 7.82 22.97
N LYS A 165 -5.00 9.01 23.60
CA LYS A 165 -5.82 10.13 23.10
C LYS A 165 -5.37 10.61 21.71
N VAL A 166 -4.06 10.76 21.52
CA VAL A 166 -3.47 11.20 20.26
C VAL A 166 -3.65 10.14 19.18
N ALA A 167 -3.42 8.88 19.54
CA ALA A 167 -3.65 7.74 18.64
C ALA A 167 -5.13 7.65 18.22
N ALA A 168 -6.08 7.86 19.13
CA ALA A 168 -7.51 7.84 18.83
C ALA A 168 -7.93 9.00 17.91
N ILE A 169 -7.37 10.20 18.10
CA ILE A 169 -7.61 11.35 17.22
C ILE A 169 -7.08 11.06 15.81
N TYR A 170 -5.87 10.49 15.70
CA TYR A 170 -5.28 10.11 14.42
C TYR A 170 -6.15 9.07 13.69
N LEU A 171 -6.55 8.02 14.37
CA LEU A 171 -7.45 6.99 13.83
C LEU A 171 -8.78 7.60 13.38
N GLY A 172 -9.42 8.39 14.25
CA GLY A 172 -10.72 8.99 13.98
C GLY A 172 -10.70 9.97 12.83
N THR A 173 -9.70 10.84 12.74
CA THR A 173 -9.56 11.82 11.66
C THR A 173 -9.24 11.13 10.33
N GLY A 174 -8.29 10.20 10.30
CA GLY A 174 -7.94 9.45 9.10
C GLY A 174 -9.11 8.62 8.57
N LEU A 175 -9.83 7.93 9.45
CA LEU A 175 -11.03 7.15 9.09
C LEU A 175 -12.13 8.06 8.53
N SER A 176 -12.40 9.20 9.18
CA SER A 176 -13.42 10.15 8.73
C SER A 176 -13.10 10.71 7.33
N ILE A 177 -11.83 11.05 7.09
CA ILE A 177 -11.37 11.54 5.79
C ILE A 177 -11.54 10.46 4.72
N ALA A 178 -11.14 9.22 4.99
CA ALA A 178 -11.26 8.12 4.04
C ALA A 178 -12.72 7.82 3.66
N ILE A 179 -13.64 7.85 4.64
CA ILE A 179 -15.08 7.64 4.40
C ILE A 179 -15.66 8.80 3.59
N LEU A 180 -15.36 10.04 3.99
CA LEU A 180 -15.88 11.23 3.30
C LEU A 180 -15.31 11.33 1.88
N ALA A 181 -14.03 11.05 1.70
CA ALA A 181 -13.38 11.04 0.39
C ALA A 181 -14.00 10.00 -0.55
N GLY A 182 -14.21 8.78 -0.08
CA GLY A 182 -14.86 7.75 -0.87
C GLY A 182 -16.32 8.12 -1.21
N TRP A 183 -17.05 8.68 -0.25
CA TRP A 183 -18.41 9.16 -0.49
C TRP A 183 -18.46 10.28 -1.55
N VAL A 184 -17.54 11.24 -1.48
CA VAL A 184 -17.43 12.32 -2.48
C VAL A 184 -17.10 11.74 -3.86
N ILE A 185 -16.12 10.85 -3.96
CA ILE A 185 -15.71 10.22 -5.24
C ILE A 185 -16.88 9.41 -5.82
N GLY A 186 -17.62 8.67 -4.99
CA GLY A 186 -18.82 7.93 -5.42
C GLY A 186 -19.89 8.86 -5.99
N ARG A 187 -20.10 10.04 -5.39
CA ARG A 187 -21.06 11.06 -5.89
C ARG A 187 -20.63 11.73 -7.18
N LEU A 188 -19.33 11.85 -7.44
CA LEU A 188 -18.81 12.45 -8.67
C LEU A 188 -19.00 11.57 -9.92
N LYS A 189 -19.44 10.31 -9.76
CA LYS A 189 -19.67 9.34 -10.85
C LYS A 189 -18.52 9.27 -11.85
N LEU A 190 -17.29 9.18 -11.33
CA LEU A 190 -16.05 9.16 -12.13
C LEU A 190 -15.69 7.74 -12.58
N GLU A 191 -16.65 6.86 -12.79
CA GLU A 191 -16.45 5.47 -13.21
C GLU A 191 -15.65 5.36 -14.51
N ASN A 192 -15.85 6.30 -15.44
CA ASN A 192 -15.08 6.41 -16.68
C ASN A 192 -13.59 6.80 -16.46
N GLY A 193 -13.20 7.09 -15.23
CA GLY A 193 -11.84 7.42 -14.83
C GLY A 193 -10.96 6.22 -14.54
N VAL A 194 -11.50 5.01 -14.57
CA VAL A 194 -10.75 3.76 -14.48
C VAL A 194 -10.27 3.37 -15.89
N GLU A 195 -9.08 2.78 -16.02
CA GLU A 195 -8.56 2.32 -17.30
C GLU A 195 -9.39 1.15 -17.84
N ASP A 196 -9.60 1.14 -19.16
CA ASP A 196 -10.54 0.22 -19.81
C ASP A 196 -10.16 -1.25 -19.60
N TRP A 197 -8.86 -1.58 -19.60
CA TRP A 197 -8.38 -2.93 -19.34
C TRP A 197 -8.76 -3.49 -17.96
N VAL A 198 -8.94 -2.61 -16.95
CA VAL A 198 -9.40 -3.02 -15.60
C VAL A 198 -10.88 -3.42 -15.67
N MET A 199 -11.65 -2.71 -16.48
CA MET A 199 -13.07 -3.00 -16.69
C MET A 199 -13.28 -4.23 -17.60
N ASP A 200 -12.43 -4.40 -18.61
CA ASP A 200 -12.50 -5.55 -19.56
C ASP A 200 -12.07 -6.89 -18.93
N THR A 201 -11.34 -6.86 -17.82
CA THR A 201 -10.99 -8.08 -17.05
C THR A 201 -12.24 -8.81 -16.52
N HIS A 202 -13.43 -8.20 -16.60
CA HIS A 202 -14.70 -8.89 -16.38
C HIS A 202 -15.05 -9.95 -17.45
N ALA A 203 -14.47 -9.84 -18.65
CA ALA A 203 -14.84 -10.65 -19.82
C ALA A 203 -13.86 -11.79 -20.13
N GLY A 204 -12.91 -12.10 -19.25
CA GLY A 204 -11.92 -13.16 -19.47
C GLY A 204 -12.60 -14.52 -19.64
N PRO A 205 -12.10 -15.38 -20.59
CA PRO A 205 -12.72 -16.68 -20.94
C PRO A 205 -12.66 -17.75 -19.84
N HIS A 206 -12.28 -17.44 -18.62
CA HIS A 206 -12.15 -18.36 -17.50
C HIS A 206 -13.31 -18.28 -16.48
N ALA A 207 -14.53 -18.02 -16.91
CA ALA A 207 -15.74 -18.19 -16.11
C ALA A 207 -16.02 -19.69 -15.85
N ILE A 208 -15.09 -20.40 -15.19
CA ILE A 208 -15.37 -21.71 -14.61
C ILE A 208 -16.18 -21.46 -13.34
N PRO A 209 -17.37 -22.06 -13.17
CA PRO A 209 -18.18 -21.93 -11.96
C PRO A 209 -17.37 -22.27 -10.70
N ASP A 210 -17.48 -21.46 -9.67
CA ASP A 210 -16.67 -21.49 -8.42
C ASP A 210 -16.64 -22.86 -7.73
N GLU A 211 -17.72 -23.64 -7.83
CA GLU A 211 -17.85 -24.94 -7.18
C GLU A 211 -16.93 -26.04 -7.72
N LYS A 212 -16.25 -25.82 -8.85
CA LYS A 212 -15.38 -26.80 -9.50
C LYS A 212 -13.92 -26.45 -9.59
N ARG A 213 -13.50 -25.27 -9.09
CA ARG A 213 -12.08 -24.88 -9.15
C ARG A 213 -11.23 -25.69 -8.18
N SER A 214 -10.24 -26.40 -8.73
CA SER A 214 -9.22 -27.10 -7.95
C SER A 214 -8.25 -26.10 -7.30
N TRP A 215 -7.55 -26.53 -6.25
CA TRP A 215 -6.47 -25.73 -5.65
C TRP A 215 -5.36 -25.36 -6.64
N SER A 216 -5.05 -26.27 -7.60
CA SER A 216 -4.11 -25.96 -8.67
C SER A 216 -4.58 -24.79 -9.55
N ASP A 217 -5.87 -24.71 -9.87
CA ASP A 217 -6.42 -23.62 -10.67
C ASP A 217 -6.36 -22.28 -9.94
N ARG A 218 -6.52 -22.30 -8.60
CA ARG A 218 -6.41 -21.10 -7.75
C ARG A 218 -4.98 -20.61 -7.66
N ILE A 219 -4.00 -21.49 -7.57
CA ILE A 219 -2.57 -21.16 -7.58
C ILE A 219 -2.17 -20.59 -8.94
N ILE A 220 -2.64 -21.19 -10.04
CA ILE A 220 -2.39 -20.69 -11.41
C ILE A 220 -3.01 -19.30 -11.56
N TYR A 221 -4.24 -19.09 -11.09
CA TYR A 221 -4.88 -17.78 -11.12
C TYR A 221 -4.09 -16.70 -10.34
N GLY A 222 -3.57 -17.07 -9.16
CA GLY A 222 -2.69 -16.18 -8.38
C GLY A 222 -1.39 -15.87 -9.14
N TRP A 223 -0.79 -16.87 -9.80
CA TRP A 223 0.43 -16.69 -10.58
C TRP A 223 0.22 -15.82 -11.82
N ASP A 224 -0.91 -15.97 -12.51
CA ASP A 224 -1.24 -15.15 -13.66
C ASP A 224 -1.51 -13.68 -13.25
N ALA A 225 -2.16 -13.46 -12.10
CA ALA A 225 -2.29 -12.12 -11.52
C ALA A 225 -0.94 -11.48 -11.22
N VAL A 226 0.04 -12.24 -10.69
CA VAL A 226 1.41 -11.77 -10.47
C VAL A 226 2.07 -11.35 -11.78
N LYS A 227 2.04 -12.21 -12.80
CA LYS A 227 2.63 -11.89 -14.11
C LYS A 227 2.03 -10.62 -14.71
N GLU A 228 0.71 -10.52 -14.65
CA GLU A 228 0.01 -9.37 -15.23
C GLU A 228 0.33 -8.07 -14.49
N ILE A 229 0.19 -8.04 -13.16
CA ILE A 229 0.36 -6.82 -12.37
C ILE A 229 1.85 -6.45 -12.30
N ILE A 230 2.73 -7.37 -11.90
CA ILE A 230 4.16 -7.06 -11.78
C ILE A 230 4.74 -6.71 -13.15
N GLY A 231 4.39 -7.44 -14.20
CA GLY A 231 4.84 -7.14 -15.57
C GLY A 231 4.50 -5.72 -16.04
N ARG A 232 3.40 -5.13 -15.51
CA ARG A 232 3.00 -3.75 -15.85
C ARG A 232 3.66 -2.69 -14.98
N VAL A 233 4.00 -3.00 -13.72
CA VAL A 233 4.41 -1.98 -12.73
C VAL A 233 5.88 -2.02 -12.34
N TRP A 234 6.62 -3.12 -12.56
CA TRP A 234 7.99 -3.31 -12.07
C TRP A 234 8.95 -2.18 -12.42
N LEU A 235 8.92 -1.71 -13.68
CA LEU A 235 9.79 -0.62 -14.14
C LEU A 235 9.51 0.69 -13.40
N TYR A 236 8.23 0.98 -13.14
CA TYR A 236 7.82 2.20 -12.45
C TYR A 236 8.16 2.14 -10.96
N VAL A 237 8.08 0.96 -10.35
CA VAL A 237 8.54 0.74 -8.98
C VAL A 237 10.03 1.02 -8.87
N ILE A 238 10.84 0.49 -9.77
CA ILE A 238 12.29 0.72 -9.79
C ILE A 238 12.61 2.21 -9.99
N LEU A 239 11.97 2.88 -10.94
CA LEU A 239 12.17 4.31 -11.19
C LEU A 239 11.77 5.15 -9.98
N GLY A 240 10.63 4.84 -9.38
CA GLY A 240 10.14 5.55 -8.20
C GLY A 240 11.06 5.39 -6.98
N ILE A 241 11.50 4.16 -6.68
CA ILE A 241 12.47 3.92 -5.61
C ILE A 241 13.81 4.59 -5.92
N GLY A 242 14.22 4.63 -7.19
CA GLY A 242 15.43 5.35 -7.62
C GLY A 242 15.37 6.84 -7.30
N VAL A 243 14.25 7.51 -7.57
CA VAL A 243 14.03 8.91 -7.17
C VAL A 243 14.06 9.05 -5.65
N GLY A 244 13.36 8.17 -4.93
CA GLY A 244 13.35 8.13 -3.46
C GLY A 244 14.76 7.96 -2.86
N ALA A 245 15.57 7.09 -3.46
CA ALA A 245 16.94 6.83 -3.05
C ALA A 245 17.84 8.08 -3.17
N VAL A 246 17.71 8.82 -4.29
CA VAL A 246 18.43 10.09 -4.46
C VAL A 246 18.04 11.08 -3.37
N ILE A 247 16.75 11.23 -3.09
CA ILE A 247 16.29 12.15 -2.06
C ILE A 247 16.78 11.70 -0.67
N HIS A 248 16.66 10.42 -0.34
CA HIS A 248 17.14 9.86 0.92
C HIS A 248 18.65 10.08 1.15
N GLY A 249 19.45 9.99 0.09
CA GLY A 249 20.89 10.21 0.19
C GLY A 249 21.31 11.68 0.32
N TYR A 250 20.55 12.61 -0.25
CA TYR A 250 20.99 14.01 -0.41
C TYR A 250 20.22 15.02 0.43
N VAL A 251 19.06 14.70 1.02
CA VAL A 251 18.28 15.64 1.83
C VAL A 251 18.71 15.55 3.32
N PRO A 252 19.29 16.61 3.91
CA PRO A 252 19.71 16.60 5.31
C PRO A 252 18.52 16.70 6.25
N GLU A 253 18.46 15.84 7.27
CA GLU A 253 17.42 15.84 8.32
C GLU A 253 17.33 17.19 9.08
N ASN A 254 18.47 17.87 9.26
CA ASN A 254 18.54 19.16 9.95
C ASN A 254 17.79 20.26 9.17
N LEU A 255 17.84 20.23 7.86
CA LEU A 255 17.11 21.18 7.01
C LEU A 255 15.60 20.93 7.13
N MET A 256 15.17 19.67 7.15
CA MET A 256 13.77 19.32 7.36
C MET A 256 13.26 19.80 8.73
N ALA A 257 14.02 19.56 9.79
CA ALA A 257 13.65 19.98 11.14
C ALA A 257 13.51 21.52 11.26
N SER A 258 14.38 22.30 10.61
CA SER A 258 14.30 23.77 10.61
C SER A 258 13.06 24.32 9.89
N ILE A 259 12.61 23.62 8.86
CA ILE A 259 11.43 24.00 8.06
C ILE A 259 10.13 23.62 8.77
N MET A 260 10.12 22.53 9.55
CA MET A 260 8.94 21.94 10.19
C MET A 260 8.62 22.51 11.58
N GLY A 261 9.13 23.72 11.93
CA GLY A 261 8.93 24.36 13.23
C GLY A 261 7.47 24.76 13.53
N LYS A 262 7.12 24.87 14.84
CA LYS A 262 5.75 25.08 15.34
C LYS A 262 5.08 26.41 14.93
N SER A 263 5.83 27.43 14.57
CA SER A 263 5.32 28.81 14.40
C SER A 263 4.87 29.19 13.00
N ALA A 264 5.07 28.31 12.00
CA ALA A 264 4.82 28.66 10.61
C ALA A 264 3.58 27.92 10.06
N TRP A 265 2.53 28.65 9.73
CA TRP A 265 1.32 28.08 9.10
C TRP A 265 1.61 27.35 7.77
N TRP A 266 2.65 27.76 7.06
CA TRP A 266 3.11 27.16 5.80
C TRP A 266 3.90 25.85 6.01
N SER A 267 4.28 25.50 7.24
CA SER A 267 5.08 24.29 7.53
C SER A 267 4.37 23.00 7.12
N VAL A 268 3.05 22.91 7.35
CA VAL A 268 2.24 21.75 6.97
C VAL A 268 2.18 21.57 5.44
N PRO A 269 1.78 22.58 4.63
CA PRO A 269 1.84 22.48 3.18
C PRO A 269 3.22 22.14 2.62
N LEU A 270 4.27 22.75 3.17
CA LEU A 270 5.63 22.51 2.72
C LEU A 270 6.09 21.09 3.05
N ALA A 271 5.74 20.58 4.22
CA ALA A 271 6.02 19.19 4.61
C ALA A 271 5.36 18.20 3.64
N VAL A 272 4.13 18.48 3.21
CA VAL A 272 3.43 17.66 2.20
C VAL A 272 4.16 17.72 0.86
N ILE A 273 4.53 18.90 0.38
CA ILE A 273 5.26 19.07 -0.88
C ILE A 273 6.60 18.34 -0.88
N ILE A 274 7.33 18.40 0.24
CA ILE A 274 8.61 17.69 0.41
C ILE A 274 8.39 16.17 0.47
N GLY A 275 7.30 15.71 1.11
CA GLY A 275 6.99 14.30 1.24
C GLY A 275 6.57 13.63 -0.07
N VAL A 276 5.84 14.33 -0.95
CA VAL A 276 5.33 13.77 -2.20
C VAL A 276 6.41 13.14 -3.10
N PRO A 277 7.56 13.77 -3.37
CA PRO A 277 8.62 13.15 -4.17
C PRO A 277 9.37 12.03 -3.43
N MET A 278 9.25 11.98 -2.08
CA MET A 278 9.92 10.95 -1.30
C MET A 278 9.13 9.64 -1.37
N TYR A 279 9.86 8.55 -1.33
CA TYR A 279 9.29 7.22 -1.17
C TYR A 279 9.90 6.56 0.06
N SER A 280 9.06 6.12 0.96
CA SER A 280 9.46 5.25 2.07
C SER A 280 8.27 4.39 2.49
N ASN A 281 8.57 3.20 2.98
CA ASN A 281 7.53 2.42 3.65
C ASN A 281 7.30 2.96 5.07
N ALA A 282 6.19 2.58 5.69
CA ALA A 282 5.83 3.04 7.02
C ALA A 282 6.92 2.75 8.07
N ALA A 283 7.57 1.59 8.01
CA ALA A 283 8.65 1.25 8.94
C ALA A 283 9.93 2.08 8.70
N GLY A 284 10.23 2.41 7.44
CA GLY A 284 11.42 3.19 7.08
C GLY A 284 11.33 4.67 7.45
N ILE A 285 10.12 5.24 7.50
CA ILE A 285 9.93 6.65 7.83
C ILE A 285 9.95 6.93 9.35
N ILE A 286 9.74 5.93 10.21
CA ILE A 286 9.67 6.09 11.66
C ILE A 286 10.92 6.73 12.25
N PRO A 287 12.15 6.28 11.96
CA PRO A 287 13.35 6.91 12.53
C PRO A 287 13.46 8.40 12.16
N VAL A 288 13.00 8.78 10.95
CA VAL A 288 12.96 10.17 10.52
C VAL A 288 11.93 10.94 11.32
N VAL A 289 10.74 10.39 11.52
CA VAL A 289 9.67 10.97 12.34
C VAL A 289 10.13 11.20 13.78
N GLU A 290 10.74 10.19 14.39
CA GLU A 290 11.29 10.28 15.76
C GLU A 290 12.39 11.34 15.86
N ALA A 291 13.31 11.38 14.91
CA ALA A 291 14.37 12.39 14.86
C ALA A 291 13.82 13.81 14.70
N LEU A 292 12.79 14.01 13.84
CA LEU A 292 12.14 15.30 13.64
C LEU A 292 11.41 15.78 14.91
N ILE A 293 10.65 14.88 15.55
CA ILE A 293 9.97 15.17 16.83
C ILE A 293 11.01 15.50 17.92
N GLY A 294 12.08 14.72 18.03
CA GLY A 294 13.18 14.93 18.97
C GLY A 294 13.91 16.27 18.77
N LYS A 295 13.93 16.81 17.55
CA LYS A 295 14.47 18.13 17.19
C LYS A 295 13.47 19.27 17.33
N GLY A 296 12.26 19.03 17.88
CA GLY A 296 11.25 20.03 18.17
C GLY A 296 10.36 20.43 16.98
N ALA A 297 10.30 19.62 15.92
CA ALA A 297 9.33 19.80 14.86
C ALA A 297 7.88 19.66 15.38
N ALA A 298 6.96 20.42 14.81
CA ALA A 298 5.55 20.34 15.19
C ALA A 298 4.94 18.99 14.80
N LEU A 299 4.26 18.35 15.75
CA LEU A 299 3.73 16.99 15.57
C LEU A 299 2.82 16.88 14.33
N GLY A 300 1.89 17.80 14.15
CA GLY A 300 0.99 17.78 12.99
C GLY A 300 1.74 17.95 11.66
N THR A 301 2.80 18.74 11.63
CA THR A 301 3.65 18.91 10.44
C THR A 301 4.41 17.61 10.12
N VAL A 302 4.94 16.93 11.15
CA VAL A 302 5.64 15.64 10.99
C VAL A 302 4.66 14.55 10.54
N LEU A 303 3.45 14.51 11.10
CA LEU A 303 2.41 13.58 10.66
C LEU A 303 1.98 13.84 9.21
N ALA A 304 1.79 15.10 8.83
CA ALA A 304 1.47 15.45 7.45
C ALA A 304 2.59 15.04 6.48
N PHE A 305 3.85 15.23 6.85
CA PHE A 305 5.00 14.73 6.11
C PHE A 305 4.96 13.21 5.95
N MET A 306 4.83 12.48 7.06
CA MET A 306 4.77 11.01 7.06
C MET A 306 3.62 10.50 6.18
N MET A 307 2.42 11.06 6.34
CA MET A 307 1.25 10.68 5.54
C MET A 307 1.45 10.96 4.05
N SER A 308 2.10 12.09 3.70
CA SER A 308 2.36 12.43 2.29
C SER A 308 3.38 11.49 1.65
N VAL A 309 4.42 11.09 2.37
CA VAL A 309 5.41 10.09 1.92
C VAL A 309 4.77 8.73 1.66
N ILE A 310 3.79 8.34 2.48
CA ILE A 310 3.13 7.03 2.38
C ILE A 310 1.98 7.06 1.38
N ALA A 311 1.11 8.09 1.40
CA ALA A 311 -0.15 8.12 0.65
C ALA A 311 -0.09 8.88 -0.68
N LEU A 312 0.90 9.75 -0.88
CA LEU A 312 1.03 10.60 -2.07
C LEU A 312 2.38 10.43 -2.77
N SER A 313 3.14 9.40 -2.43
CA SER A 313 4.46 9.19 -3.01
C SER A 313 4.41 9.07 -4.54
N LEU A 314 5.44 9.60 -5.19
CA LEU A 314 5.54 9.59 -6.66
C LEU A 314 5.47 8.17 -7.25
N PRO A 315 6.10 7.13 -6.67
CA PRO A 315 5.94 5.74 -7.11
C PRO A 315 4.50 5.25 -7.05
N GLU A 316 3.77 5.60 -5.99
CA GLU A 316 2.37 5.22 -5.84
C GLU A 316 1.51 5.85 -6.95
N MET A 317 1.72 7.13 -7.25
CA MET A 317 1.00 7.82 -8.33
C MET A 317 1.30 7.18 -9.69
N VAL A 318 2.53 6.74 -9.91
CA VAL A 318 2.92 6.04 -11.13
C VAL A 318 2.25 4.66 -11.24
N ILE A 319 2.14 3.92 -10.15
CA ILE A 319 1.41 2.64 -10.11
C ILE A 319 -0.09 2.87 -10.36
N LEU A 320 -0.69 3.84 -9.66
CA LEU A 320 -2.09 4.21 -9.84
C LEU A 320 -2.40 4.67 -11.27
N ARG A 321 -1.45 5.32 -11.96
CA ARG A 321 -1.60 5.75 -13.36
C ARG A 321 -1.83 4.58 -14.32
N LYS A 322 -1.43 3.37 -13.96
CA LYS A 322 -1.71 2.17 -14.75
C LYS A 322 -3.13 1.64 -14.62
N VAL A 323 -3.82 2.07 -13.58
CA VAL A 323 -5.18 1.61 -13.22
C VAL A 323 -6.21 2.71 -13.40
N LEU A 324 -5.79 3.97 -13.19
CA LEU A 324 -6.64 5.15 -13.19
C LEU A 324 -6.22 6.13 -14.28
N LYS A 325 -7.20 6.74 -14.93
CA LYS A 325 -6.98 7.85 -15.87
C LYS A 325 -6.56 9.13 -15.13
N PRO A 326 -5.81 10.04 -15.75
CA PRO A 326 -5.23 11.22 -15.08
C PRO A 326 -6.23 12.07 -14.30
N ARG A 327 -7.45 12.17 -14.80
CA ARG A 327 -8.54 12.94 -14.18
C ARG A 327 -8.89 12.40 -12.78
N LEU A 328 -9.02 11.09 -12.65
CA LEU A 328 -9.37 10.45 -11.39
C LEU A 328 -8.19 10.48 -10.40
N ILE A 329 -6.96 10.37 -10.90
CA ILE A 329 -5.74 10.54 -10.08
C ILE A 329 -5.67 11.96 -9.52
N ALA A 330 -5.93 12.98 -10.34
CA ALA A 330 -5.93 14.37 -9.87
C ALA A 330 -6.95 14.61 -8.76
N VAL A 331 -8.15 14.04 -8.89
CA VAL A 331 -9.17 14.09 -7.84
C VAL A 331 -8.71 13.37 -6.57
N PHE A 332 -8.12 12.18 -6.72
CA PHE A 332 -7.56 11.42 -5.60
C PHE A 332 -6.47 12.23 -4.87
N ILE A 333 -5.48 12.77 -5.61
CA ILE A 333 -4.40 13.58 -5.04
C ILE A 333 -4.98 14.81 -4.30
N ALA A 334 -5.91 15.52 -4.92
CA ALA A 334 -6.51 16.71 -4.31
C ALA A 334 -7.22 16.38 -2.99
N ILE A 335 -8.03 15.31 -2.96
CA ILE A 335 -8.78 14.93 -1.77
C ILE A 335 -7.84 14.44 -0.67
N VAL A 336 -6.87 13.58 -0.99
CA VAL A 336 -5.91 13.06 -0.01
C VAL A 336 -5.02 14.18 0.53
N THR A 337 -4.55 15.09 -0.34
CA THR A 337 -3.78 16.28 0.08
C THR A 337 -4.59 17.14 1.04
N CYS A 338 -5.83 17.47 0.72
CA CYS A 338 -6.71 18.22 1.63
C CYS A 338 -6.89 17.49 2.96
N GLY A 339 -7.08 16.18 2.95
CA GLY A 339 -7.19 15.37 4.15
C GLY A 339 -5.92 15.45 5.02
N ILE A 340 -4.75 15.29 4.42
CA ILE A 340 -3.46 15.37 5.11
C ILE A 340 -3.25 16.78 5.72
N LEU A 341 -3.57 17.84 4.98
CA LEU A 341 -3.48 19.20 5.49
C LEU A 341 -4.39 19.40 6.71
N ILE A 342 -5.63 18.90 6.64
CA ILE A 342 -6.59 18.97 7.75
C ILE A 342 -6.02 18.26 8.99
N VAL A 343 -5.51 17.03 8.84
CA VAL A 343 -4.88 16.29 9.94
C VAL A 343 -3.70 17.08 10.50
N GLY A 344 -2.80 17.56 9.65
CA GLY A 344 -1.62 18.32 10.07
C GLY A 344 -1.97 19.55 10.90
N TYR A 345 -2.96 20.35 10.47
CA TYR A 345 -3.41 21.52 11.23
C TYR A 345 -4.15 21.15 12.51
N ILE A 346 -5.03 20.13 12.49
CA ILE A 346 -5.72 19.68 13.71
C ILE A 346 -4.69 19.30 14.79
N PHE A 347 -3.67 18.53 14.42
CA PHE A 347 -2.66 18.11 15.40
C PHE A 347 -1.75 19.24 15.87
N ASN A 348 -1.45 20.23 15.03
CA ASN A 348 -0.69 21.42 15.45
C ASN A 348 -1.49 22.36 16.38
N VAL A 349 -2.83 22.28 16.36
CA VAL A 349 -3.71 23.09 17.23
C VAL A 349 -3.98 22.38 18.56
N ILE A 350 -4.11 21.04 18.55
CA ILE A 350 -4.48 20.26 19.73
C ILE A 350 -3.29 19.94 20.63
N ILE A 351 -2.09 19.83 20.04
CA ILE A 351 -0.85 19.43 20.72
C ILE A 351 0.23 20.50 20.56
#